data_402a549c1a30c93e57e6dd78d586eab4
#
_entry.id   402a549c1a30c93e57e6dd78d586eab4
#
_cell.length_a   1.000
_cell.length_b   1.000
_cell.length_c   1.000
_cell.angle_alpha   90.00
_cell.angle_beta   90.00
_cell.angle_gamma   90.00
#
_symmetry.space_group_name_H-M   'P 1'
#
loop_
_entity.id
_entity.type
_entity.pdbx_description
1 polymer ?
#
loop_
_entity_poly.entity_id
_entity_poly.type
_entity_poly.pdbx_seq_one_letter_code
_entity_poly.pdbx_strand_id
1 'polypeptide(L)'
;HFPGHQALVCTHPDGHNPSGNIHVHIVINSLRIEEVPFLPYMDRPADTKAGCKHRCTDAALRYFKSEVMEMCHREGLYQIDLLNGSKNRVTDREYWAQKKGQAALDKQNAPMIADSITPRQTKFETNKEKLRQTIRTALSAATSFEDFSSLLLREGVTVKESRGRLSYLTPDRTKPITARKLGDDFDRAAVLAVLEQNAARATEKAATISSTPPSIQDQLRADRAARTAPNVQRLVDIEQK
;
A
#
# COMPACT_ATOMS: atom_id res chain seq x y z
N HIS A 1 10.99 13.34 -27.71
CA HIS A 1 9.68 12.72 -27.42
C HIS A 1 8.54 13.33 -28.24
N PHE A 2 8.73 14.53 -28.75
CA PHE A 2 7.72 15.22 -29.56
C PHE A 2 8.32 15.72 -30.89
N PRO A 3 8.93 14.84 -31.68
CA PRO A 3 9.54 15.25 -32.95
C PRO A 3 8.47 15.79 -33.88
N GLY A 4 8.84 16.79 -34.69
CA GLY A 4 7.94 17.46 -35.61
C GLY A 4 6.90 18.38 -34.95
N HIS A 5 6.98 18.61 -33.63
CA HIS A 5 6.15 19.58 -32.92
C HIS A 5 6.93 20.83 -32.56
N GLN A 6 6.27 21.97 -32.59
CA GLN A 6 6.83 23.20 -32.04
C GLN A 6 6.70 23.15 -30.50
N ALA A 7 7.73 23.62 -29.82
CA ALA A 7 7.72 23.69 -28.36
C ALA A 7 8.30 25.04 -27.87
N LEU A 8 7.74 25.54 -26.77
CA LEU A 8 8.28 26.63 -25.99
C LEU A 8 8.74 26.07 -24.65
N VAL A 9 10.00 26.34 -24.28
CA VAL A 9 10.59 25.89 -23.02
C VAL A 9 10.93 27.12 -22.17
N CYS A 10 10.44 27.15 -20.94
CA CYS A 10 10.69 28.23 -20.00
C CYS A 10 11.11 27.67 -18.65
N THR A 11 12.27 28.10 -18.15
CA THR A 11 12.82 27.67 -16.85
C THR A 11 12.58 28.75 -15.80
N HIS A 12 12.12 28.34 -14.63
CA HIS A 12 11.95 29.18 -13.46
C HIS A 12 13.00 28.79 -12.39
N PRO A 13 14.16 29.45 -12.36
CA PRO A 13 15.25 29.12 -11.45
C PRO A 13 14.98 29.59 -10.01
N ASP A 14 14.12 30.59 -9.82
CA ASP A 14 13.77 31.22 -8.54
C ASP A 14 12.64 30.49 -7.79
N GLY A 15 12.02 29.51 -8.43
CA GLY A 15 10.90 28.76 -7.88
C GLY A 15 9.80 29.69 -7.35
N HIS A 16 8.77 29.93 -8.13
CA HIS A 16 7.64 30.81 -7.81
C HIS A 16 6.88 30.43 -6.51
N ASN A 17 7.32 29.43 -5.78
CA ASN A 17 6.77 28.93 -4.52
C ASN A 17 7.70 29.21 -3.36
N PRO A 18 7.19 29.35 -2.13
CA PRO A 18 8.00 29.45 -0.91
C PRO A 18 9.01 28.31 -0.73
N SER A 19 8.85 27.20 -1.47
CA SER A 19 9.77 26.06 -1.47
C SER A 19 11.05 26.28 -2.31
N GLY A 20 11.12 27.32 -3.16
CA GLY A 20 12.27 27.61 -4.01
C GLY A 20 12.59 26.53 -5.06
N ASN A 21 11.62 25.68 -5.42
CA ASN A 21 11.85 24.57 -6.35
C ASN A 21 12.06 25.09 -7.78
N ILE A 22 13.23 24.83 -8.33
CA ILE A 22 13.51 25.06 -9.75
C ILE A 22 12.62 24.14 -10.60
N HIS A 23 11.95 24.71 -11.60
CA HIS A 23 11.09 23.94 -12.49
C HIS A 23 11.07 24.50 -13.91
N VAL A 24 10.68 23.65 -14.85
CA VAL A 24 10.61 23.98 -16.27
C VAL A 24 9.19 23.78 -16.79
N HIS A 25 8.69 24.75 -17.52
CA HIS A 25 7.46 24.65 -18.29
C HIS A 25 7.79 24.35 -19.75
N ILE A 26 7.16 23.32 -20.30
CA ILE A 26 7.27 22.95 -21.70
C ILE A 26 5.88 22.98 -22.30
N VAL A 27 5.62 23.94 -23.17
CA VAL A 27 4.38 24.04 -23.93
C VAL A 27 4.61 23.51 -25.33
N ILE A 28 3.86 22.49 -25.71
CA ILE A 28 4.03 21.77 -26.97
C ILE A 28 2.79 21.99 -27.83
N ASN A 29 2.98 22.43 -29.06
CA ASN A 29 1.89 22.51 -30.03
C ASN A 29 1.29 21.12 -30.26
N SER A 30 -0.03 20.99 -30.16
CA SER A 30 -0.70 19.69 -30.28
C SER A 30 -0.60 19.09 -31.70
N LEU A 31 -0.42 19.92 -32.74
CA LEU A 31 -0.30 19.48 -34.12
C LEU A 31 1.18 19.29 -34.48
N ARG A 32 1.45 18.19 -35.16
CA ARG A 32 2.74 17.94 -35.80
C ARG A 32 2.85 18.77 -37.06
N ILE A 33 3.95 19.50 -37.23
CA ILE A 33 4.20 20.35 -38.39
C ILE A 33 5.06 19.66 -39.45
N GLU A 34 5.78 18.60 -39.09
CA GLU A 34 6.65 17.83 -39.97
C GLU A 34 6.36 16.33 -39.86
N GLU A 35 6.48 15.60 -40.96
CA GLU A 35 6.42 14.12 -40.92
C GLU A 35 7.67 13.57 -40.25
N VAL A 36 7.52 12.50 -39.47
CA VAL A 36 8.60 11.91 -38.68
C VAL A 36 8.63 10.39 -38.83
N PRO A 37 9.76 9.72 -38.57
CA PRO A 37 9.82 8.27 -38.51
C PRO A 37 8.86 7.67 -37.47
N PHE A 38 8.45 6.42 -37.69
CA PHE A 38 7.65 5.68 -36.72
C PHE A 38 8.49 5.41 -35.46
N LEU A 39 8.00 5.84 -34.30
CA LEU A 39 8.68 5.73 -33.02
C LEU A 39 8.10 4.60 -32.16
N PRO A 40 8.89 4.05 -31.19
CA PRO A 40 8.49 2.86 -30.41
C PRO A 40 7.16 2.96 -29.66
N TYR A 41 6.73 4.16 -29.36
CA TYR A 41 5.47 4.41 -28.63
C TYR A 41 4.28 4.71 -29.54
N MET A 42 4.50 4.77 -30.86
CA MET A 42 3.44 4.98 -31.86
C MET A 42 2.79 3.64 -32.18
N ASP A 43 1.47 3.62 -32.31
CA ASP A 43 0.70 2.43 -32.60
C ASP A 43 -0.07 2.53 -33.93
N ARG A 44 -0.05 3.71 -34.58
CA ARG A 44 -0.74 3.94 -35.86
C ARG A 44 0.14 4.69 -36.86
N PRO A 45 0.08 4.34 -38.16
CA PRO A 45 0.81 5.06 -39.19
C PRO A 45 0.49 6.57 -39.26
N ALA A 46 -0.74 6.96 -38.88
CA ALA A 46 -1.15 8.36 -38.84
C ALA A 46 -0.39 9.17 -37.79
N ASP A 47 0.21 8.51 -36.78
CA ASP A 47 0.95 9.19 -35.72
C ASP A 47 2.28 9.82 -36.23
N THR A 48 2.74 9.47 -37.42
CA THR A 48 3.95 10.04 -38.04
C THR A 48 3.67 11.29 -38.89
N LYS A 49 2.43 11.52 -39.31
CA LYS A 49 2.08 12.49 -40.36
C LYS A 49 1.98 13.92 -39.85
N ALA A 50 2.41 14.89 -40.66
CA ALA A 50 2.16 16.30 -40.46
C ALA A 50 0.64 16.58 -40.42
N GLY A 51 0.21 17.56 -39.66
CA GLY A 51 -1.19 17.90 -39.43
C GLY A 51 -1.94 16.99 -38.44
N CYS A 52 -1.33 15.88 -38.00
CA CYS A 52 -1.91 15.00 -36.99
C CYS A 52 -1.58 15.46 -35.56
N LYS A 53 -2.53 15.27 -34.66
CA LYS A 53 -2.32 15.55 -33.23
C LYS A 53 -1.43 14.49 -32.58
N HIS A 54 -0.58 14.93 -31.66
CA HIS A 54 0.08 14.01 -30.74
C HIS A 54 -0.94 13.24 -29.91
N ARG A 55 -0.76 11.93 -29.82
CA ARG A 55 -1.59 11.05 -28.99
C ARG A 55 -0.84 10.70 -27.71
N CYS A 56 -1.40 11.16 -26.58
CA CYS A 56 -0.90 10.82 -25.27
C CYS A 56 -1.50 9.46 -24.82
N THR A 57 -1.01 8.37 -25.41
CA THR A 57 -1.38 7.00 -25.01
C THR A 57 -0.64 6.56 -23.76
N ASP A 58 -1.11 5.48 -23.11
CA ASP A 58 -0.37 4.88 -22.00
C ASP A 58 1.04 4.44 -22.43
N ALA A 59 1.20 3.94 -23.66
CA ALA A 59 2.51 3.59 -24.22
C ALA A 59 3.42 4.80 -24.36
N ALA A 60 2.92 5.92 -24.91
CA ALA A 60 3.68 7.16 -25.04
C ALA A 60 4.09 7.73 -23.67
N LEU A 61 3.19 7.70 -22.68
CA LEU A 61 3.50 8.14 -21.32
C LEU A 61 4.52 7.25 -20.63
N ARG A 62 4.44 5.94 -20.79
CA ARG A 62 5.42 5.00 -20.23
C ARG A 62 6.79 5.20 -20.88
N TYR A 63 6.84 5.32 -22.19
CA TYR A 63 8.07 5.60 -22.93
C TYR A 63 8.71 6.92 -22.46
N PHE A 64 7.94 8.00 -22.37
CA PHE A 64 8.44 9.29 -21.88
C PHE A 64 8.99 9.20 -20.46
N LYS A 65 8.29 8.52 -19.56
CA LYS A 65 8.75 8.32 -18.17
C LYS A 65 10.04 7.51 -18.09
N SER A 66 10.17 6.43 -18.87
CA SER A 66 11.38 5.61 -18.87
C SER A 66 12.60 6.41 -19.37
N GLU A 67 12.44 7.19 -20.43
CA GLU A 67 13.51 8.03 -20.97
C GLU A 67 13.96 9.12 -19.96
N VAL A 68 12.99 9.76 -19.26
CA VAL A 68 13.32 10.75 -18.23
C VAL A 68 14.09 10.08 -17.08
N MET A 69 13.67 8.88 -16.64
CA MET A 69 14.37 8.14 -15.59
C MET A 69 15.79 7.76 -16.02
N GLU A 70 15.96 7.32 -17.27
CA GLU A 70 17.28 6.99 -17.84
C GLU A 70 18.20 8.22 -17.91
N MET A 71 17.67 9.35 -18.36
CA MET A 71 18.41 10.62 -18.36
C MET A 71 18.84 11.01 -16.94
N CYS A 72 17.93 10.95 -15.96
CA CYS A 72 18.27 11.25 -14.57
C CYS A 72 19.33 10.29 -14.01
N HIS A 73 19.24 9.01 -14.35
CA HIS A 73 20.23 8.01 -13.92
C HIS A 73 21.62 8.31 -14.51
N ARG A 74 21.69 8.61 -15.82
CA ARG A 74 22.93 8.95 -16.51
C ARG A 74 23.61 10.19 -15.93
N GLU A 75 22.82 11.19 -15.55
CA GLU A 75 23.31 12.46 -15.00
C GLU A 75 23.49 12.39 -13.45
N GLY A 76 23.30 11.22 -12.82
CA GLY A 76 23.43 11.05 -11.38
C GLY A 76 22.42 11.83 -10.54
N LEU A 77 21.26 12.19 -11.12
CA LEU A 77 20.22 12.95 -10.43
C LEU A 77 19.34 12.03 -9.59
N TYR A 78 18.90 12.53 -8.44
CA TYR A 78 17.88 11.84 -7.65
C TYR A 78 16.59 11.71 -8.44
N GLN A 79 16.02 10.51 -8.43
CA GLN A 79 14.75 10.24 -9.10
C GLN A 79 13.86 9.32 -8.28
N ILE A 80 12.56 9.41 -8.54
CA ILE A 80 11.54 8.48 -8.06
C ILE A 80 11.15 7.54 -9.19
N ASP A 81 10.67 6.34 -8.85
CA ASP A 81 10.11 5.43 -9.85
C ASP A 81 8.79 5.99 -10.41
N LEU A 82 8.81 6.38 -11.69
CA LEU A 82 7.66 6.93 -12.40
C LEU A 82 6.82 5.85 -13.10
N LEU A 83 7.33 4.62 -13.22
CA LEU A 83 6.71 3.53 -13.97
C LEU A 83 5.86 2.63 -13.09
N ASN A 84 6.29 2.39 -11.87
CA ASN A 84 5.61 1.56 -10.93
C ASN A 84 4.66 2.37 -10.03
N GLY A 85 3.63 1.72 -9.55
CA GLY A 85 2.70 2.32 -8.62
C GLY A 85 3.32 2.56 -7.25
N SER A 86 2.71 3.41 -6.46
CA SER A 86 3.13 3.66 -5.08
C SER A 86 2.40 2.71 -4.13
N LYS A 87 3.15 2.04 -3.24
CA LYS A 87 2.59 1.23 -2.15
C LYS A 87 1.55 2.00 -1.33
N ASN A 88 1.80 3.29 -1.14
CA ASN A 88 0.92 4.21 -0.42
C ASN A 88 0.66 5.44 -1.28
N ARG A 89 -0.51 5.51 -1.93
CA ARG A 89 -0.83 6.57 -2.88
C ARG A 89 -1.43 7.78 -2.18
N VAL A 90 -0.65 8.84 -2.06
CA VAL A 90 -1.10 10.14 -1.56
C VAL A 90 -1.36 11.07 -2.75
N THR A 91 -2.57 11.64 -2.85
CA THR A 91 -2.91 12.64 -3.87
C THR A 91 -2.61 14.04 -3.37
N ASP A 92 -2.42 15.02 -4.28
CA ASP A 92 -2.23 16.44 -3.90
C ASP A 92 -3.30 16.94 -2.92
N ARG A 93 -4.56 16.62 -3.20
CA ARG A 93 -5.66 17.01 -2.31
C ARG A 93 -5.49 16.44 -0.90
N GLU A 94 -5.02 15.20 -0.78
CA GLU A 94 -4.77 14.54 0.50
C GLU A 94 -3.56 15.14 1.20
N TYR A 95 -2.48 15.41 0.46
CA TYR A 95 -1.28 16.09 0.97
C TYR A 95 -1.61 17.46 1.55
N TRP A 96 -2.34 18.29 0.80
CA TRP A 96 -2.72 19.61 1.28
C TRP A 96 -3.73 19.57 2.44
N ALA A 97 -4.64 18.59 2.46
CA ALA A 97 -5.53 18.37 3.60
C ALA A 97 -4.75 18.00 4.86
N GLN A 98 -3.72 17.14 4.73
CA GLN A 98 -2.82 16.79 5.83
C GLN A 98 -2.05 18.02 6.33
N LYS A 99 -1.46 18.81 5.44
CA LYS A 99 -0.69 20.02 5.79
C LYS A 99 -1.57 21.04 6.54
N LYS A 100 -2.76 21.31 6.02
CA LYS A 100 -3.72 22.23 6.67
C LYS A 100 -4.19 21.70 8.02
N GLY A 101 -4.50 20.40 8.09
CA GLY A 101 -4.93 19.75 9.32
C GLY A 101 -3.82 19.75 10.38
N GLN A 102 -2.57 19.48 9.98
CA GLN A 102 -1.42 19.55 10.89
C GLN A 102 -1.22 20.97 11.43
N ALA A 103 -1.21 21.98 10.56
CA ALA A 103 -1.06 23.37 10.99
C ALA A 103 -2.18 23.82 11.95
N ALA A 104 -3.41 23.38 11.74
CA ALA A 104 -4.52 23.64 12.65
C ALA A 104 -4.32 22.95 14.01
N LEU A 105 -3.89 21.70 14.01
CA LEU A 105 -3.58 20.92 15.21
C LEU A 105 -2.42 21.54 16.00
N ASP A 106 -1.35 21.94 15.32
CA ASP A 106 -0.19 22.59 15.93
C ASP A 106 -0.59 23.91 16.59
N LYS A 107 -1.43 24.71 15.92
CA LYS A 107 -1.99 25.95 16.50
C LYS A 107 -2.85 25.66 17.73
N GLN A 108 -3.63 24.59 17.73
CA GLN A 108 -4.44 24.16 18.87
C GLN A 108 -3.58 23.69 20.04
N ASN A 109 -2.49 22.99 19.75
CA ASN A 109 -1.59 22.44 20.75
C ASN A 109 -0.60 23.45 21.33
N ALA A 110 -0.33 24.56 20.63
CA ALA A 110 0.66 25.55 21.03
C ALA A 110 0.47 26.08 22.46
N PRO A 111 -0.73 26.43 22.94
CA PRO A 111 -0.93 26.88 24.33
C PRO A 111 -0.62 25.76 25.34
N MET A 112 -1.02 24.51 25.04
CA MET A 112 -0.73 23.36 25.95
C MET A 112 0.76 23.12 26.08
N ILE A 113 1.50 23.23 24.96
CA ILE A 113 2.96 23.06 24.94
C ILE A 113 3.62 24.21 25.72
N ALA A 114 3.13 25.44 25.59
CA ALA A 114 3.63 26.58 26.35
C ALA A 114 3.46 26.39 27.87
N ASP A 115 2.37 25.74 28.29
CA ASP A 115 2.09 25.40 29.68
C ASP A 115 2.75 24.08 30.13
N SER A 116 3.68 23.53 29.33
CA SER A 116 4.36 22.23 29.57
C SER A 116 3.42 21.02 29.69
N ILE A 117 2.23 21.12 29.07
CA ILE A 117 1.24 20.05 28.99
C ILE A 117 1.46 19.28 27.71
N THR A 118 1.61 17.96 27.79
CA THR A 118 1.75 17.09 26.60
C THR A 118 0.41 16.96 25.88
N PRO A 119 0.30 17.40 24.63
CA PRO A 119 -0.93 17.23 23.86
C PRO A 119 -1.27 15.77 23.63
N ARG A 120 -2.56 15.43 23.69
CA ARG A 120 -3.04 14.07 23.45
C ARG A 120 -2.83 13.61 21.99
N GLN A 121 -2.87 14.52 21.04
CA GLN A 121 -2.66 14.27 19.63
C GLN A 121 -1.66 15.28 19.07
N THR A 122 -0.56 14.80 18.50
CA THR A 122 0.49 15.64 17.89
C THR A 122 0.55 15.49 16.38
N LYS A 123 -0.08 14.44 15.82
CA LYS A 123 -0.07 14.17 14.38
C LYS A 123 -1.49 14.16 13.83
N PHE A 124 -1.73 14.98 12.80
CA PHE A 124 -2.98 14.95 12.06
C PHE A 124 -2.96 13.85 11.01
N GLU A 125 -4.03 13.05 10.97
CA GLU A 125 -4.20 11.98 9.99
C GLU A 125 -5.46 12.21 9.17
N THR A 126 -5.32 12.11 7.85
CA THR A 126 -6.47 12.17 6.93
C THR A 126 -7.34 10.92 7.06
N ASN A 127 -8.62 11.00 6.67
CA ASN A 127 -9.51 9.83 6.69
C ASN A 127 -8.99 8.67 5.84
N LYS A 128 -8.28 8.96 4.74
CA LYS A 128 -7.65 7.90 3.95
C LYS A 128 -6.46 7.27 4.67
N GLU A 129 -5.67 8.05 5.38
CA GLU A 129 -4.54 7.50 6.15
C GLU A 129 -5.04 6.64 7.30
N LYS A 130 -6.06 7.08 8.03
CA LYS A 130 -6.74 6.24 9.03
C LYS A 130 -7.24 4.93 8.42
N LEU A 131 -7.89 5.00 7.25
CA LEU A 131 -8.36 3.80 6.56
C LEU A 131 -7.20 2.87 6.16
N ARG A 132 -6.07 3.40 5.66
CA ARG A 132 -4.87 2.59 5.35
C ARG A 132 -4.34 1.87 6.60
N GLN A 133 -4.30 2.56 7.73
CA GLN A 133 -3.86 1.98 9.01
C GLN A 133 -4.83 0.89 9.47
N THR A 134 -6.14 1.13 9.43
CA THR A 134 -7.16 0.12 9.75
C THR A 134 -7.01 -1.13 8.88
N ILE A 135 -6.80 -0.95 7.56
CA ILE A 135 -6.58 -2.08 6.65
C ILE A 135 -5.30 -2.84 7.01
N ARG A 136 -4.18 -2.14 7.28
CA ARG A 136 -2.91 -2.79 7.66
C ARG A 136 -3.04 -3.56 8.97
N THR A 137 -3.72 -2.99 9.96
CA THR A 137 -3.97 -3.65 11.25
C THR A 137 -4.80 -4.92 11.05
N ALA A 138 -5.87 -4.85 10.27
CA ALA A 138 -6.68 -6.03 9.95
C ALA A 138 -5.87 -7.08 9.18
N LEU A 139 -5.06 -6.68 8.19
CA LEU A 139 -4.19 -7.59 7.43
C LEU A 139 -3.14 -8.26 8.30
N SER A 140 -2.58 -7.58 9.29
CA SER A 140 -1.56 -8.16 10.17
C SER A 140 -2.11 -9.25 11.09
N ALA A 141 -3.41 -9.24 11.36
CA ALA A 141 -4.08 -10.19 12.25
C ALA A 141 -4.79 -11.32 11.49
N ALA A 142 -5.22 -11.08 10.25
CA ALA A 142 -6.01 -12.00 9.46
C ALA A 142 -5.16 -13.10 8.80
N THR A 143 -5.74 -14.30 8.65
CA THR A 143 -5.16 -15.44 7.93
C THR A 143 -5.99 -15.87 6.72
N SER A 144 -7.22 -15.35 6.59
CA SER A 144 -8.12 -15.57 5.46
C SER A 144 -8.80 -14.27 5.03
N PHE A 145 -9.40 -14.26 3.83
CA PHE A 145 -10.12 -13.10 3.33
C PHE A 145 -11.42 -12.85 4.13
N GLU A 146 -12.10 -13.91 4.59
CA GLU A 146 -13.27 -13.80 5.43
C GLU A 146 -12.94 -13.18 6.81
N ASP A 147 -11.84 -13.63 7.40
CA ASP A 147 -11.33 -13.09 8.65
C ASP A 147 -10.95 -11.61 8.51
N PHE A 148 -10.21 -11.28 7.46
CA PHE A 148 -9.89 -9.91 7.11
C PHE A 148 -11.12 -9.01 6.95
N SER A 149 -12.14 -9.49 6.21
CA SER A 149 -13.40 -8.74 6.01
C SER A 149 -14.16 -8.55 7.34
N SER A 150 -14.14 -9.56 8.20
CA SER A 150 -14.80 -9.53 9.51
C SER A 150 -14.10 -8.55 10.46
N LEU A 151 -12.77 -8.53 10.47
CA LEU A 151 -12.00 -7.57 11.26
C LEU A 151 -12.24 -6.13 10.81
N LEU A 152 -12.27 -5.88 9.50
CA LEU A 152 -12.60 -4.56 8.97
C LEU A 152 -14.03 -4.12 9.29
N LEU A 153 -14.99 -5.06 9.24
CA LEU A 153 -16.38 -4.77 9.57
C LEU A 153 -16.53 -4.35 11.05
N ARG A 154 -15.78 -4.94 11.97
CA ARG A 154 -15.75 -4.52 13.40
C ARG A 154 -15.28 -3.07 13.56
N GLU A 155 -14.37 -2.62 12.69
CA GLU A 155 -13.92 -1.22 12.63
C GLU A 155 -14.85 -0.33 11.80
N GLY A 156 -16.01 -0.83 11.38
CA GLY A 156 -17.01 -0.12 10.58
C GLY A 156 -16.66 0.00 9.10
N VAL A 157 -15.64 -0.69 8.62
CA VAL A 157 -15.23 -0.65 7.22
C VAL A 157 -15.76 -1.87 6.47
N THR A 158 -16.55 -1.62 5.42
CA THR A 158 -17.06 -2.71 4.56
C THR A 158 -16.16 -2.87 3.33
N VAL A 159 -15.69 -4.09 3.08
CA VAL A 159 -14.95 -4.45 1.87
C VAL A 159 -15.91 -4.94 0.80
N LYS A 160 -15.74 -4.46 -0.42
CA LYS A 160 -16.49 -4.94 -1.60
C LYS A 160 -15.52 -5.34 -2.68
N GLU A 161 -15.71 -6.52 -3.24
CA GLU A 161 -15.01 -6.97 -4.44
C GLU A 161 -15.91 -6.80 -5.66
N SER A 162 -15.39 -6.20 -6.73
CA SER A 162 -16.07 -6.06 -8.00
C SER A 162 -15.06 -6.14 -9.14
N ARG A 163 -15.28 -7.06 -10.08
CA ARG A 163 -14.42 -7.28 -11.25
C ARG A 163 -12.93 -7.48 -10.85
N GLY A 164 -12.68 -8.27 -9.80
CA GLY A 164 -11.34 -8.55 -9.29
C GLY A 164 -10.64 -7.37 -8.60
N ARG A 165 -11.38 -6.31 -8.25
CA ARG A 165 -10.85 -5.12 -7.55
C ARG A 165 -11.51 -4.94 -6.21
N LEU A 166 -10.73 -4.57 -5.20
CA LEU A 166 -11.24 -4.23 -3.88
C LEU A 166 -11.64 -2.75 -3.80
N SER A 167 -12.65 -2.50 -2.99
CA SER A 167 -13.07 -1.16 -2.57
C SER A 167 -13.54 -1.20 -1.11
N TYR A 168 -13.31 -0.10 -0.41
CA TYR A 168 -13.51 0.02 1.03
C TYR A 168 -14.49 1.15 1.30
N LEU A 169 -15.56 0.84 2.03
CA LEU A 169 -16.59 1.80 2.42
C LEU A 169 -16.47 2.07 3.92
N THR A 170 -16.21 3.31 4.28
CA THR A 170 -16.15 3.79 5.67
C THR A 170 -17.50 4.40 6.08
N PRO A 171 -17.85 4.46 7.38
CA PRO A 171 -19.15 4.95 7.85
C PRO A 171 -19.46 6.41 7.48
N ASP A 172 -18.40 7.24 7.33
CA ASP A 172 -18.49 8.65 6.99
C ASP A 172 -18.73 8.91 5.49
N ARG A 173 -18.86 7.86 4.67
CA ARG A 173 -18.95 7.98 3.22
C ARG A 173 -20.12 7.19 2.62
N THR A 174 -20.70 7.76 1.58
CA THR A 174 -21.73 7.09 0.76
C THR A 174 -21.13 6.28 -0.41
N LYS A 175 -19.91 6.63 -0.85
CA LYS A 175 -19.24 5.97 -1.97
C LYS A 175 -17.94 5.31 -1.52
N PRO A 176 -17.68 4.04 -1.90
CA PRO A 176 -16.48 3.33 -1.52
C PRO A 176 -15.22 3.95 -2.15
N ILE A 177 -14.10 3.81 -1.46
CA ILE A 177 -12.78 4.16 -1.94
C ILE A 177 -12.18 2.93 -2.60
N THR A 178 -11.81 3.01 -3.87
CA THR A 178 -11.15 1.90 -4.56
C THR A 178 -9.72 1.71 -4.04
N ALA A 179 -9.25 0.48 -3.96
CA ALA A 179 -7.90 0.13 -3.52
C ALA A 179 -6.81 0.93 -4.25
N ARG A 180 -6.94 1.08 -5.58
CA ARG A 180 -6.03 1.90 -6.40
C ARG A 180 -5.84 3.35 -5.89
N LYS A 181 -6.84 3.94 -5.22
CA LYS A 181 -6.75 5.29 -4.64
C LYS A 181 -6.03 5.32 -3.30
N LEU A 182 -5.83 4.18 -2.67
CA LEU A 182 -5.09 4.03 -1.42
C LEU A 182 -3.63 3.69 -1.67
N GLY A 183 -3.35 2.87 -2.67
CA GLY A 183 -2.01 2.41 -3.04
C GLY A 183 -2.04 0.94 -3.46
N ASP A 184 -0.93 0.44 -3.99
CA ASP A 184 -0.84 -0.91 -4.55
C ASP A 184 -0.87 -2.00 -3.46
N ASP A 185 -0.43 -1.69 -2.23
CA ASP A 185 -0.52 -2.60 -1.07
C ASP A 185 -1.97 -2.98 -0.70
N PHE A 186 -2.95 -2.22 -1.15
CA PHE A 186 -4.36 -2.39 -0.81
C PHE A 186 -5.17 -3.09 -1.89
N ASP A 187 -4.53 -3.44 -3.01
CA ASP A 187 -5.18 -4.14 -4.10
C ASP A 187 -5.36 -5.63 -3.77
N ARG A 188 -6.26 -6.30 -4.51
CA ARG A 188 -6.63 -7.70 -4.25
C ARG A 188 -5.43 -8.64 -4.22
N ALA A 189 -4.53 -8.50 -5.18
CA ALA A 189 -3.35 -9.36 -5.28
C ALA A 189 -2.43 -9.20 -4.07
N ALA A 190 -2.15 -7.96 -3.66
CA ALA A 190 -1.30 -7.67 -2.50
C ALA A 190 -1.94 -8.15 -1.19
N VAL A 191 -3.25 -7.92 -1.01
CA VAL A 191 -4.00 -8.38 0.16
C VAL A 191 -3.95 -9.90 0.27
N LEU A 192 -4.24 -10.64 -0.82
CA LEU A 192 -4.21 -12.10 -0.81
C LEU A 192 -2.81 -12.64 -0.52
N ALA A 193 -1.76 -12.06 -1.11
CA ALA A 193 -0.39 -12.48 -0.85
C ALA A 193 0.01 -12.34 0.64
N VAL A 194 -0.41 -11.26 1.30
CA VAL A 194 -0.18 -11.08 2.74
C VAL A 194 -0.95 -12.11 3.56
N LEU A 195 -2.20 -12.38 3.22
CA LEU A 195 -3.03 -13.38 3.92
C LEU A 195 -2.45 -14.79 3.78
N GLU A 196 -1.97 -15.18 2.60
CA GLU A 196 -1.29 -16.45 2.37
C GLU A 196 -0.02 -16.58 3.22
N GLN A 197 0.80 -15.51 3.29
CA GLN A 197 1.98 -15.48 4.15
C GLN A 197 1.61 -15.63 5.64
N ASN A 198 0.55 -14.96 6.09
CA ASN A 198 0.09 -15.07 7.47
C ASN A 198 -0.42 -16.48 7.78
N ALA A 199 -1.18 -17.11 6.87
CA ALA A 199 -1.65 -18.48 7.01
C ALA A 199 -0.48 -19.47 7.10
N ALA A 200 0.54 -19.33 6.23
CA ALA A 200 1.74 -20.15 6.27
C ALA A 200 2.49 -20.01 7.62
N ARG A 201 2.68 -18.79 8.09
CA ARG A 201 3.31 -18.54 9.41
C ARG A 201 2.49 -19.10 10.57
N ALA A 202 1.18 -19.08 10.49
CA ALA A 202 0.31 -19.66 11.52
C ALA A 202 0.43 -21.18 11.57
N THR A 203 0.51 -21.85 10.41
CA THR A 203 0.72 -23.29 10.32
C THR A 203 2.10 -23.71 10.82
N GLU A 204 3.16 -22.97 10.49
CA GLU A 204 4.52 -23.22 11.01
C GLU A 204 4.59 -23.10 12.54
N LYS A 205 3.96 -22.05 13.10
CA LYS A 205 3.89 -21.89 14.55
C LYS A 205 3.13 -23.04 15.22
N ALA A 206 2.01 -23.48 14.64
CA ALA A 206 1.27 -24.63 15.15
C ALA A 206 2.09 -25.91 15.10
N ALA A 207 2.82 -26.16 14.02
CA ALA A 207 3.71 -27.31 13.89
C ALA A 207 4.87 -27.26 14.90
N THR A 208 5.45 -26.10 15.15
CA THR A 208 6.54 -25.93 16.13
C THR A 208 6.04 -26.17 17.55
N ILE A 209 4.84 -25.71 17.90
CA ILE A 209 4.23 -25.96 19.22
C ILE A 209 3.93 -27.44 19.41
N SER A 210 3.44 -28.12 18.35
CA SER A 210 3.16 -29.55 18.37
C SER A 210 4.43 -30.43 18.46
N SER A 211 5.58 -29.93 18.01
CA SER A 211 6.87 -30.63 18.05
C SER A 211 7.70 -30.32 19.30
N THR A 212 7.24 -29.44 20.17
CA THR A 212 7.92 -29.18 21.44
C THR A 212 7.76 -30.39 22.36
N PRO A 213 8.84 -31.03 22.85
CA PRO A 213 8.71 -32.16 23.76
C PRO A 213 7.97 -31.72 25.02
N PRO A 214 7.16 -32.64 25.61
CA PRO A 214 6.38 -32.30 26.81
C PRO A 214 7.29 -31.75 27.90
N SER A 215 6.84 -30.73 28.62
CA SER A 215 7.63 -30.13 29.68
C SER A 215 8.01 -31.17 30.73
N ILE A 216 9.11 -30.98 31.45
CA ILE A 216 9.52 -31.84 32.54
C ILE A 216 8.38 -32.04 33.55
N GLN A 217 7.55 -31.05 33.74
CA GLN A 217 6.37 -31.16 34.61
C GLN A 217 5.29 -32.08 34.04
N ASP A 218 5.08 -32.08 32.71
CA ASP A 218 4.11 -32.96 32.07
C ASP A 218 4.62 -34.41 32.04
N GLN A 219 5.93 -34.62 31.86
CA GLN A 219 6.57 -35.92 31.98
C GLN A 219 6.45 -36.47 33.40
N LEU A 220 6.69 -35.64 34.44
CA LEU A 220 6.50 -36.02 35.82
C LEU A 220 5.04 -36.33 36.20
N ARG A 221 4.09 -35.61 35.59
CA ARG A 221 2.64 -35.93 35.78
C ARG A 221 2.27 -37.24 35.11
N ALA A 222 2.75 -37.50 33.92
CA ALA A 222 2.53 -38.75 33.20
C ALA A 222 3.14 -39.95 33.93
N ASP A 223 4.37 -39.83 34.45
CA ASP A 223 5.03 -40.84 35.27
C ASP A 223 4.30 -41.11 36.60
N ARG A 224 3.76 -40.05 37.24
CA ARG A 224 2.98 -40.18 38.44
C ARG A 224 1.64 -40.90 38.18
N ALA A 225 0.98 -40.54 37.06
CA ALA A 225 -0.28 -41.21 36.66
C ALA A 225 -0.04 -42.69 36.30
N ALA A 226 1.06 -43.01 35.62
CA ALA A 226 1.44 -44.39 35.29
C ALA A 226 1.73 -45.25 36.56
N ARG A 227 2.30 -44.66 37.62
CA ARG A 227 2.57 -45.34 38.90
C ARG A 227 1.31 -45.50 39.77
N THR A 228 0.28 -44.65 39.58
CA THR A 228 -0.98 -44.69 40.32
C THR A 228 -2.06 -45.50 39.61
N ALA A 229 -1.90 -45.89 38.37
CA ALA A 229 -2.81 -46.76 37.68
C ALA A 229 -2.92 -48.13 38.38
N PRO A 230 -4.12 -48.58 38.80
CA PRO A 230 -4.29 -49.87 39.46
C PRO A 230 -3.88 -50.97 38.48
N ASN A 231 -2.98 -51.85 38.93
CA ASN A 231 -2.55 -53.00 38.16
C ASN A 231 -3.68 -54.04 38.12
N VAL A 232 -4.62 -53.82 37.21
CA VAL A 232 -5.80 -54.68 37.04
C VAL A 232 -5.44 -56.16 36.74
N GLN A 233 -4.28 -56.39 36.14
CA GLN A 233 -3.79 -57.70 35.83
C GLN A 233 -3.45 -58.55 37.10
N ARG A 234 -3.03 -57.88 38.19
CA ARG A 234 -2.77 -58.56 39.47
C ARG A 234 -4.02 -58.99 40.22
N LEU A 235 -5.15 -58.41 39.96
CA LEU A 235 -6.40 -58.78 40.56
C LEU A 235 -7.03 -60.06 39.92
N VAL A 236 -6.80 -60.24 38.61
CA VAL A 236 -7.32 -61.44 37.89
C VAL A 236 -6.55 -62.69 38.27
N ASP A 237 -5.26 -62.60 38.60
CA ASP A 237 -4.45 -63.75 39.03
C ASP A 237 -4.69 -64.24 40.45
N ILE A 238 -5.43 -63.48 41.27
CA ILE A 238 -5.79 -63.84 42.65
C ILE A 238 -7.12 -64.60 42.70
N GLU A 239 -7.99 -64.44 41.72
CA GLU A 239 -9.31 -65.14 41.67
C GLU A 239 -9.22 -66.49 40.99
N GLN A 240 -8.07 -66.92 40.46
CA GLN A 240 -7.87 -68.24 39.84
C GLN A 240 -7.00 -69.22 40.67
N LYS A 241 -6.79 -68.95 41.92
CA LYS A 241 -6.22 -69.87 42.90
C LYS A 241 -7.24 -70.09 44.01
#